data_cc86161ff624ef2bbd2f9ebc951e6559
#
_entry.id   cc86161ff624ef2bbd2f9ebc951e6559
#
_cell.length_a   1.000
_cell.length_b   1.000
_cell.length_c   1.000
_cell.angle_alpha   90.00
_cell.angle_beta   90.00
_cell.angle_gamma   90.00
#
_symmetry.space_group_name_H-M   'P 1'
#
loop_
_entity.id
_entity.type
_entity.pdbx_description
1 polymer ?
#
loop_
_entity_poly.entity_id
_entity_poly.type
_entity_poly.pdbx_seq_one_letter_code
_entity_poly.pdbx_strand_id
1 'polypeptide(L)'
;MLLGTLTSCTEDPISDIPDNYTMELDGRLDTTNEGLYKLELNSTDNSIQTIHRITGKLLNHGEEPLYPQLVEWESSHKWTLNDTAYVFIRRTINVLGQWVDVDTTYVTGFAGSIVPTINEFSYSGTGGEINTVIAPIDEMVGDTLIVKAKFEDLEETIRIVLE
;
A
#
# COMPACT_ATOMS: atom_id res chain seq x y z
N MET A 1 62.85 9.74 24.04
CA MET A 1 61.75 8.98 24.61
C MET A 1 60.46 9.81 24.40
N LEU A 2 59.73 9.57 23.30
CA LEU A 2 58.53 10.31 22.95
C LEU A 2 57.34 9.48 23.43
N LEU A 3 56.56 10.02 24.37
CA LEU A 3 55.26 9.49 24.76
C LEU A 3 54.24 9.96 23.76
N GLY A 4 53.70 9.05 22.93
CA GLY A 4 52.53 9.32 22.13
C GLY A 4 51.27 9.15 22.97
N THR A 5 50.47 10.20 23.09
CA THR A 5 49.13 10.16 23.68
C THR A 5 48.16 9.60 22.63
N LEU A 6 47.63 8.40 22.89
CA LEU A 6 46.52 7.85 22.18
C LEU A 6 45.25 8.61 22.63
N THR A 7 44.72 9.45 21.73
CA THR A 7 43.37 9.99 21.89
C THR A 7 42.39 8.89 21.53
N SER A 8 41.70 8.34 22.53
CA SER A 8 40.55 7.47 22.37
C SER A 8 39.43 8.31 21.76
N CYS A 9 39.00 7.94 20.52
CA CYS A 9 37.70 8.36 20.02
C CYS A 9 36.65 7.69 20.92
N THR A 10 36.01 8.47 21.74
CA THR A 10 34.76 8.06 22.35
C THR A 10 33.73 8.05 21.20
N GLU A 11 33.34 6.85 20.80
CA GLU A 11 32.12 6.71 19.99
C GLU A 11 31.00 7.28 20.85
N ASP A 12 30.34 8.33 20.36
CA ASP A 12 29.12 8.84 20.96
C ASP A 12 28.14 7.65 21.01
N PRO A 13 27.47 7.41 22.15
CA PRO A 13 26.44 6.40 22.20
C PRO A 13 25.40 6.78 21.16
N ILE A 14 25.25 5.95 20.13
CA ILE A 14 24.14 6.01 19.19
C ILE A 14 22.90 6.05 20.07
N SER A 15 22.21 7.17 20.09
CA SER A 15 20.98 7.29 20.83
C SER A 15 19.99 6.33 20.16
N ASP A 16 19.64 5.24 20.84
CA ASP A 16 18.52 4.37 20.50
C ASP A 16 17.19 5.12 20.71
N ILE A 17 17.04 6.28 20.13
CA ILE A 17 15.73 6.91 19.97
C ILE A 17 15.10 6.13 18.81
N PRO A 18 14.03 5.37 19.05
CA PRO A 18 13.34 4.71 17.97
C PRO A 18 12.94 5.81 16.98
N ASP A 19 13.33 5.62 15.72
CA ASP A 19 12.93 6.50 14.64
C ASP A 19 11.40 6.43 14.57
N ASN A 20 10.73 7.36 15.22
CA ASN A 20 9.28 7.47 15.19
C ASN A 20 8.92 8.09 13.86
N TYR A 21 8.61 7.24 12.92
CA TYR A 21 8.04 7.63 11.63
C TYR A 21 6.53 7.84 11.76
N THR A 22 5.97 8.69 10.93
CA THR A 22 4.52 8.83 10.75
C THR A 22 4.16 8.60 9.29
N MET A 23 3.09 7.86 9.08
CA MET A 23 2.52 7.64 7.76
C MET A 23 1.03 7.98 7.82
N GLU A 24 0.56 8.75 6.85
CA GLU A 24 -0.86 9.07 6.69
C GLU A 24 -1.27 8.69 5.29
N LEU A 25 -2.42 8.05 5.15
CA LEU A 25 -3.00 7.67 3.86
C LEU A 25 -4.27 8.46 3.58
N ASP A 26 -4.45 8.85 2.33
CA ASP A 26 -5.64 9.51 1.81
C ASP A 26 -6.13 8.78 0.55
N GLY A 27 -7.33 8.25 0.62
CA GLY A 27 -7.98 7.58 -0.51
C GLY A 27 -8.40 8.54 -1.62
N ARG A 28 -8.48 9.83 -1.37
CA ARG A 28 -9.00 10.86 -2.29
C ARG A 28 -10.39 10.53 -2.85
N LEU A 29 -11.23 9.98 -2.01
CA LEU A 29 -12.58 9.52 -2.32
C LEU A 29 -13.56 10.08 -1.28
N ASP A 30 -14.83 10.12 -1.65
CA ASP A 30 -15.88 10.39 -0.69
C ASP A 30 -15.91 9.30 0.40
N THR A 31 -16.40 9.65 1.58
CA THR A 31 -16.49 8.71 2.69
C THR A 31 -17.95 8.37 3.01
N THR A 32 -18.18 7.16 3.47
CA THR A 32 -19.45 6.74 4.04
C THR A 32 -19.68 7.39 5.40
N ASN A 33 -20.89 7.29 5.94
CA ASN A 33 -21.18 7.72 7.31
C ASN A 33 -20.39 6.96 8.38
N GLU A 34 -19.82 5.80 8.03
CA GLU A 34 -18.99 4.96 8.89
C GLU A 34 -17.49 5.28 8.75
N GLY A 35 -17.14 6.28 7.91
CA GLY A 35 -15.76 6.71 7.69
C GLY A 35 -14.97 5.82 6.73
N LEU A 36 -15.63 4.94 5.96
CA LEU A 36 -14.98 4.18 4.88
C LEU A 36 -14.99 5.01 3.60
N TYR A 37 -13.93 4.88 2.79
CA TYR A 37 -13.91 5.44 1.46
C TYR A 37 -14.88 4.69 0.53
N LYS A 38 -15.36 5.38 -0.53
CA LYS A 38 -16.27 4.82 -1.56
C LYS A 38 -15.66 4.98 -2.93
N LEU A 39 -15.61 3.91 -3.70
CA LEU A 39 -15.18 3.92 -5.08
C LEU A 39 -16.25 3.31 -5.97
N GLU A 40 -16.84 4.14 -6.82
CA GLU A 40 -17.75 3.67 -7.88
C GLU A 40 -16.92 3.00 -8.98
N LEU A 41 -17.25 1.74 -9.26
CA LEU A 41 -16.61 1.00 -10.35
C LEU A 41 -17.31 1.34 -11.66
N ASN A 42 -16.58 2.03 -12.51
CA ASN A 42 -17.08 2.43 -13.83
C ASN A 42 -16.48 1.52 -14.91
N SER A 43 -17.18 0.47 -15.26
CA SER A 43 -16.87 -0.27 -16.48
C SER A 43 -17.21 0.58 -17.69
N THR A 44 -16.20 0.97 -18.44
CA THR A 44 -16.39 1.48 -19.79
C THR A 44 -16.28 0.32 -20.78
N ASP A 45 -16.90 0.45 -21.96
CA ASP A 45 -17.01 -0.60 -22.99
C ASP A 45 -15.73 -1.39 -23.34
N ASN A 46 -14.56 -0.95 -22.85
CA ASN A 46 -13.26 -1.57 -23.12
C ASN A 46 -12.40 -1.81 -21.87
N SER A 47 -12.89 -1.53 -20.68
CA SER A 47 -12.14 -1.76 -19.44
C SER A 47 -13.04 -2.26 -18.34
N ILE A 48 -12.70 -3.41 -17.78
CA ILE A 48 -13.35 -3.96 -16.58
C ILE A 48 -12.69 -3.47 -15.30
N GLN A 49 -11.69 -2.60 -15.39
CA GLN A 49 -10.95 -2.06 -14.27
C GLN A 49 -11.18 -0.58 -14.07
N THR A 50 -11.46 -0.18 -12.85
CA THR A 50 -11.48 1.22 -12.42
C THR A 50 -10.13 1.57 -11.81
N ILE A 51 -9.38 2.48 -12.46
CA ILE A 51 -8.06 2.88 -11.99
C ILE A 51 -8.20 4.08 -11.05
N HIS A 52 -7.73 3.93 -9.82
CA HIS A 52 -7.74 5.00 -8.82
C HIS A 52 -6.40 5.12 -8.11
N ARG A 53 -6.00 6.34 -7.74
CA ARG A 53 -4.74 6.61 -7.04
C ARG A 53 -5.00 6.91 -5.57
N ILE A 54 -4.33 6.16 -4.71
CA ILE A 54 -4.22 6.42 -3.27
C ILE A 54 -2.94 7.20 -3.04
N THR A 55 -2.99 8.18 -2.15
CA THR A 55 -1.83 9.00 -1.78
C THR A 55 -1.62 8.97 -0.28
N GLY A 56 -0.48 9.48 0.15
CA GLY A 56 -0.18 9.64 1.56
C GLY A 56 1.09 10.45 1.77
N LYS A 57 1.52 10.51 3.01
CA LYS A 57 2.78 11.14 3.42
C LYS A 57 3.55 10.23 4.37
N LEU A 58 4.86 10.24 4.22
CA LEU A 58 5.80 9.58 5.11
C LEU A 58 6.77 10.63 5.67
N LEU A 59 6.75 10.79 6.99
CA LEU A 59 7.51 11.82 7.71
C LEU A 59 8.34 11.16 8.82
N ASN A 60 9.45 11.83 9.19
CA ASN A 60 10.20 11.48 10.39
C ASN A 60 9.57 12.09 11.66
N HIS A 61 10.16 11.83 12.81
CA HIS A 61 9.71 12.35 14.10
C HIS A 61 9.64 13.90 14.17
N GLY A 62 10.40 14.61 13.36
CA GLY A 62 10.41 16.08 13.28
C GLY A 62 9.43 16.64 12.25
N GLU A 63 8.49 15.83 11.75
CA GLU A 63 7.58 16.16 10.65
C GLU A 63 8.30 16.53 9.33
N GLU A 64 9.57 16.11 9.19
CA GLU A 64 10.33 16.32 7.97
C GLU A 64 10.07 15.17 6.97
N PRO A 65 9.99 15.49 5.67
CA PRO A 65 9.80 14.49 4.63
C PRO A 65 10.90 13.42 4.61
N LEU A 66 10.50 12.16 4.56
CA LEU A 66 11.44 11.06 4.31
C LEU A 66 11.55 10.80 2.81
N TYR A 67 12.77 10.93 2.27
CA TYR A 67 13.06 10.75 0.85
C TYR A 67 14.52 10.29 0.61
N PRO A 68 14.78 9.41 -0.36
CA PRO A 68 13.82 8.48 -0.97
C PRO A 68 13.66 7.23 -0.11
N GLN A 69 12.45 6.81 0.17
CA GLN A 69 12.16 5.60 0.93
C GLN A 69 11.26 4.65 0.13
N LEU A 70 11.54 3.36 0.19
CA LEU A 70 10.71 2.34 -0.42
C LEU A 70 9.52 2.03 0.50
N VAL A 71 8.31 2.17 -0.03
CA VAL A 71 7.06 1.79 0.65
C VAL A 71 6.46 0.59 -0.06
N GLU A 72 6.13 -0.44 0.71
CA GLU A 72 5.44 -1.63 0.23
C GLU A 72 3.94 -1.45 0.37
N TRP A 73 3.19 -1.96 -0.63
CA TRP A 73 1.74 -1.87 -0.67
C TRP A 73 1.13 -3.26 -0.82
N GLU A 74 0.11 -3.52 -0.04
CA GLU A 74 -0.65 -4.75 -0.08
C GLU A 74 -2.14 -4.47 -0.22
N SER A 75 -2.88 -5.42 -0.80
CA SER A 75 -4.31 -5.32 -1.00
C SER A 75 -5.01 -6.62 -0.60
N SER A 76 -6.23 -6.52 -0.07
CA SER A 76 -7.09 -7.67 0.19
C SER A 76 -7.56 -8.38 -1.10
N HIS A 77 -7.39 -7.74 -2.26
CA HIS A 77 -7.78 -8.29 -3.54
C HIS A 77 -6.56 -8.35 -4.44
N LYS A 78 -6.28 -9.53 -4.95
CA LYS A 78 -5.10 -9.78 -5.76
C LYS A 78 -5.46 -10.45 -7.08
N TRP A 79 -4.93 -9.91 -8.16
CA TRP A 79 -4.94 -10.56 -9.45
C TRP A 79 -3.71 -11.40 -9.67
N THR A 80 -3.89 -12.52 -10.31
CA THR A 80 -2.81 -13.22 -10.96
C THR A 80 -3.26 -13.72 -12.33
N LEU A 81 -2.36 -13.74 -13.30
CA LEU A 81 -2.57 -14.34 -14.58
C LEU A 81 -1.98 -15.75 -14.54
N ASN A 82 -2.80 -16.75 -14.85
CA ASN A 82 -2.29 -18.08 -15.19
C ASN A 82 -2.36 -18.28 -16.72
N ASP A 83 -1.93 -19.44 -17.21
CA ASP A 83 -1.78 -19.72 -18.65
C ASP A 83 -3.07 -19.54 -19.48
N THR A 84 -4.24 -19.56 -18.86
CA THR A 84 -5.54 -19.61 -19.56
C THR A 84 -6.60 -18.67 -19.02
N ALA A 85 -6.42 -18.12 -17.82
CA ALA A 85 -7.43 -17.30 -17.18
C ALA A 85 -6.79 -16.32 -16.19
N TYR A 86 -7.48 -15.22 -15.90
CA TYR A 86 -7.17 -14.39 -14.76
C TYR A 86 -7.74 -15.03 -13.50
N VAL A 87 -6.92 -15.10 -12.46
CA VAL A 87 -7.31 -15.58 -11.16
C VAL A 87 -7.39 -14.41 -10.22
N PHE A 88 -8.54 -14.23 -9.63
CA PHE A 88 -8.83 -13.21 -8.67
C PHE A 88 -8.93 -13.84 -7.28
N ILE A 89 -8.12 -13.37 -6.35
CA ILE A 89 -8.01 -13.91 -5.00
C ILE A 89 -8.46 -12.83 -4.01
N ARG A 90 -9.48 -13.16 -3.20
CA ARG A 90 -9.87 -12.38 -2.02
C ARG A 90 -9.10 -12.85 -0.81
N ARG A 91 -8.55 -11.91 -0.05
CA ARG A 91 -7.78 -12.17 1.16
C ARG A 91 -8.37 -11.41 2.34
N THR A 92 -8.18 -11.94 3.53
CA THR A 92 -8.46 -11.22 4.79
C THR A 92 -7.24 -11.23 5.68
N ILE A 93 -7.25 -10.36 6.70
CA ILE A 93 -6.20 -10.32 7.71
C ILE A 93 -6.66 -11.16 8.90
N ASN A 94 -5.88 -12.17 9.28
CA ASN A 94 -6.15 -13.00 10.44
C ASN A 94 -5.76 -12.30 11.77
N VAL A 95 -5.99 -12.96 12.89
CA VAL A 95 -5.70 -12.42 14.23
C VAL A 95 -4.21 -12.17 14.50
N LEU A 96 -3.33 -12.71 13.65
CA LEU A 96 -1.87 -12.51 13.71
C LEU A 96 -1.40 -11.41 12.75
N GLY A 97 -2.31 -10.68 12.10
CA GLY A 97 -1.97 -9.64 11.12
C GLY A 97 -1.55 -10.16 9.74
N GLN A 98 -1.67 -11.46 9.47
CA GLN A 98 -1.24 -12.07 8.21
C GLN A 98 -2.39 -12.17 7.22
N TRP A 99 -2.08 -12.01 5.94
CA TRP A 99 -3.02 -12.25 4.86
C TRP A 99 -3.33 -13.75 4.70
N VAL A 100 -4.62 -14.05 4.59
CA VAL A 100 -5.13 -15.40 4.35
C VAL A 100 -6.11 -15.36 3.19
N ASP A 101 -5.92 -16.24 2.21
CA ASP A 101 -6.82 -16.39 1.08
C ASP A 101 -8.15 -16.96 1.56
N VAL A 102 -9.25 -16.30 1.22
CA VAL A 102 -10.61 -16.72 1.62
C VAL A 102 -11.46 -17.15 0.45
N ASP A 103 -11.17 -16.66 -0.75
CA ASP A 103 -11.89 -17.03 -1.97
C ASP A 103 -11.00 -16.89 -3.20
N THR A 104 -11.30 -17.70 -4.22
CA THR A 104 -10.58 -17.67 -5.50
C THR A 104 -11.60 -17.79 -6.64
N THR A 105 -11.64 -16.77 -7.50
CA THR A 105 -12.52 -16.73 -8.67
C THR A 105 -11.70 -16.76 -9.94
N TYR A 106 -12.11 -17.58 -10.91
CA TYR A 106 -11.52 -17.63 -12.24
C TYR A 106 -12.33 -16.78 -13.20
N VAL A 107 -11.68 -15.80 -13.83
CA VAL A 107 -12.32 -14.94 -14.83
C VAL A 107 -11.83 -15.34 -16.21
N THR A 108 -12.73 -15.76 -17.06
CA THR A 108 -12.47 -16.23 -18.43
C THR A 108 -13.12 -15.30 -19.46
N GLY A 109 -12.61 -15.33 -20.67
CA GLY A 109 -13.22 -14.57 -21.80
C GLY A 109 -12.83 -13.10 -21.85
N PHE A 110 -11.88 -12.67 -21.03
CA PHE A 110 -11.41 -11.30 -21.04
C PHE A 110 -10.40 -11.07 -22.18
N ALA A 111 -10.68 -10.06 -23.03
CA ALA A 111 -9.79 -9.64 -24.10
C ALA A 111 -9.35 -8.19 -23.85
N GLY A 112 -8.18 -7.98 -23.31
CA GLY A 112 -7.64 -6.63 -23.06
C GLY A 112 -6.38 -6.64 -22.22
N SER A 113 -5.79 -5.47 -22.04
CA SER A 113 -4.67 -5.30 -21.11
C SER A 113 -5.21 -5.08 -19.70
N ILE A 114 -4.82 -5.95 -18.78
CA ILE A 114 -5.13 -5.81 -17.36
C ILE A 114 -3.87 -5.32 -16.64
N VAL A 115 -4.03 -4.31 -15.80
CA VAL A 115 -2.98 -3.88 -14.86
C VAL A 115 -3.16 -4.60 -13.53
N PRO A 116 -2.10 -4.77 -12.72
CA PRO A 116 -2.22 -5.34 -11.38
C PRO A 116 -3.27 -4.61 -10.53
N THR A 117 -3.94 -5.31 -9.63
CA THR A 117 -4.94 -4.72 -8.72
C THR A 117 -4.35 -3.61 -7.87
N ILE A 118 -3.06 -3.67 -7.61
CA ILE A 118 -2.30 -2.67 -6.86
C ILE A 118 -0.85 -2.65 -7.34
N ASN A 119 -0.23 -1.48 -7.32
CA ASN A 119 1.23 -1.38 -7.43
C ASN A 119 1.84 -1.70 -6.07
N GLU A 120 2.61 -2.78 -6.00
CA GLU A 120 3.15 -3.32 -4.74
C GLU A 120 4.27 -2.45 -4.13
N PHE A 121 4.86 -1.55 -4.89
CA PHE A 121 5.98 -0.72 -4.43
C PHE A 121 5.90 0.70 -4.97
N SER A 122 6.30 1.65 -4.13
CA SER A 122 6.56 3.03 -4.55
C SER A 122 7.68 3.66 -3.74
N TYR A 123 8.34 4.68 -4.31
CA TYR A 123 9.28 5.49 -3.55
C TYR A 123 8.62 6.78 -3.11
N SER A 124 8.97 7.24 -1.89
CA SER A 124 8.55 8.55 -1.42
C SER A 124 9.20 9.65 -2.24
N GLY A 125 8.43 10.71 -2.51
CA GLY A 125 8.89 11.94 -3.17
C GLY A 125 9.62 12.88 -2.22
N THR A 126 10.19 13.96 -2.75
CA THR A 126 10.98 14.94 -2.00
C THR A 126 10.21 15.66 -0.89
N GLY A 127 8.89 15.72 -0.97
CA GLY A 127 7.99 16.22 0.08
C GLY A 127 7.40 15.12 0.96
N GLY A 128 7.96 13.89 0.92
CA GLY A 128 7.47 12.74 1.66
C GLY A 128 6.22 12.09 1.04
N GLU A 129 5.78 12.52 -0.14
CA GLU A 129 4.59 11.98 -0.80
C GLU A 129 4.83 10.52 -1.17
N ILE A 130 3.88 9.67 -0.77
CA ILE A 130 3.81 8.27 -1.19
C ILE A 130 2.53 8.04 -1.98
N ASN A 131 2.53 7.10 -2.90
CA ASN A 131 1.32 6.77 -3.64
C ASN A 131 1.35 5.36 -4.21
N THR A 132 0.16 4.80 -4.40
CA THR A 132 -0.05 3.59 -5.19
C THR A 132 -1.25 3.77 -6.11
N VAL A 133 -1.37 2.90 -7.09
CA VAL A 133 -2.54 2.82 -7.97
C VAL A 133 -3.23 1.51 -7.68
N ILE A 134 -4.53 1.58 -7.42
CA ILE A 134 -5.42 0.41 -7.34
C ILE A 134 -6.23 0.30 -8.63
N ALA A 135 -6.57 -0.91 -9.02
CA ALA A 135 -7.32 -1.20 -10.23
C ALA A 135 -8.34 -2.34 -9.99
N PRO A 136 -9.34 -2.12 -9.13
CA PRO A 136 -10.40 -3.10 -8.90
C PRO A 136 -11.20 -3.35 -10.19
N ILE A 137 -11.88 -4.48 -10.23
CA ILE A 137 -12.72 -4.93 -11.34
C ILE A 137 -14.18 -4.98 -10.93
N ASP A 138 -15.07 -5.05 -11.92
CA ASP A 138 -16.52 -5.04 -11.70
C ASP A 138 -17.01 -6.20 -10.83
N GLU A 139 -16.36 -7.36 -10.90
CA GLU A 139 -16.68 -8.51 -10.05
C GLU A 139 -16.41 -8.29 -8.56
N MET A 140 -15.75 -7.18 -8.21
CA MET A 140 -15.51 -6.77 -6.81
C MET A 140 -16.59 -5.84 -6.26
N VAL A 141 -17.60 -5.46 -7.06
CA VAL A 141 -18.73 -4.66 -6.56
C VAL A 141 -19.37 -5.31 -5.36
N GLY A 142 -19.58 -4.54 -4.30
CA GLY A 142 -20.10 -5.01 -3.00
C GLY A 142 -19.03 -5.46 -2.02
N ASP A 143 -17.78 -5.59 -2.45
CA ASP A 143 -16.66 -5.91 -1.56
C ASP A 143 -16.13 -4.65 -0.85
N THR A 144 -15.36 -4.89 0.21
CA THR A 144 -14.54 -3.85 0.84
C THR A 144 -13.08 -4.14 0.57
N LEU A 145 -12.46 -3.32 -0.26
CA LEU A 145 -11.03 -3.38 -0.55
C LEU A 145 -10.25 -2.81 0.64
N ILE A 146 -9.32 -3.59 1.18
CA ILE A 146 -8.37 -3.15 2.21
C ILE A 146 -7.04 -2.92 1.52
N VAL A 147 -6.50 -1.71 1.66
CA VAL A 147 -5.16 -1.35 1.17
C VAL A 147 -4.29 -1.02 2.35
N LYS A 148 -3.12 -1.65 2.42
CA LYS A 148 -2.14 -1.47 3.47
C LYS A 148 -0.84 -0.95 2.87
N ALA A 149 -0.29 0.11 3.46
CA ALA A 149 1.07 0.58 3.22
C ALA A 149 1.98 0.17 4.37
N LYS A 150 3.22 -0.18 4.05
CA LYS A 150 4.25 -0.58 5.03
C LYS A 150 5.55 0.15 4.76
N PHE A 151 6.13 0.63 5.84
CA PHE A 151 7.48 1.17 5.87
C PHE A 151 8.13 0.83 7.20
N GLU A 152 9.22 0.07 7.19
CA GLU A 152 9.83 -0.50 8.41
C GLU A 152 8.77 -1.23 9.26
N ASP A 153 8.66 -0.86 10.52
CA ASP A 153 7.66 -1.41 11.44
C ASP A 153 6.30 -0.67 11.41
N LEU A 154 6.20 0.38 10.58
CA LEU A 154 5.00 1.19 10.45
C LEU A 154 4.05 0.59 9.42
N GLU A 155 2.80 0.41 9.80
CA GLU A 155 1.73 -0.03 8.91
C GLU A 155 0.53 0.92 9.00
N GLU A 156 0.04 1.37 7.85
CA GLU A 156 -1.19 2.14 7.73
C GLU A 156 -2.18 1.46 6.78
N THR A 157 -3.46 1.57 7.08
CA THR A 157 -4.51 0.85 6.35
C THR A 157 -5.69 1.76 6.04
N ILE A 158 -6.14 1.73 4.80
CA ILE A 158 -7.43 2.30 4.39
C ILE A 158 -8.39 1.21 3.91
N ARG A 159 -9.69 1.50 3.99
CA ARG A 159 -10.76 0.61 3.54
C ARG A 159 -11.66 1.34 2.56
N ILE A 160 -11.95 0.70 1.45
CA ILE A 160 -12.68 1.28 0.32
C ILE A 160 -13.83 0.35 -0.03
N VAL A 161 -15.06 0.82 0.10
CA VAL A 161 -16.25 0.11 -0.37
C VAL A 161 -16.31 0.27 -1.89
N LEU A 162 -16.48 -0.82 -2.60
CA LEU A 162 -16.58 -0.87 -4.06
C LEU A 162 -18.07 -0.91 -4.45
N GLU A 163 -18.56 0.11 -5.17
CA GLU A 163 -19.97 0.30 -5.55
C GLU A 163 -20.20 0.26 -7.06
#